data_51d35038da8f3cc75d47caec9ef04179
#
_entry.id   51d35038da8f3cc75d47caec9ef04179
#
_cell.length_a   1.000
_cell.length_b   1.000
_cell.length_c   1.000
_cell.angle_alpha   90.00
_cell.angle_beta   90.00
_cell.angle_gamma   90.00
#
_symmetry.space_group_name_H-M   'P 1'
#
loop_
_entity.id
_entity.type
_entity.pdbx_description
1 polymer ?
#
loop_
_entity_poly.entity_id
_entity_poly.type
_entity_poly.pdbx_seq_one_letter_code
_entity_poly.pdbx_strand_id
1 'polypeptide(L)'
;MKKLLLFFAVWVMLMPLRVNAQSDLANLFKAGVNDLQTLTQGYIKPLGFGIADGLGMNWYNTAATHKPWGFDITVGATELLVPSSDRNFSLAGLTSLQVVNGQTTAPTFGGKGDGVELKMTAHNGQTIVDFRTPSGVTLVIPGVNPQLTLGLPKGNDLSFRFVPTIQTDKYEVGLWGIGLKHNFKQWIPGLKLLPFDAAVMVGYTHLHFIYWFNNPIKPNDLVNDPNMVNEPSDLSVFMHQGMRVSANSLMANIIVSKKLLFFTPYVGFGVTSSQFDFNFTGSYPVLGNLSSNNKYDVNALTNPIPLHYSSFNPGLTVGFRLKFLWIFALHAQYTMQQYAAVSVGLGINIR
;
A
#
# COMPACT_ATOMS: atom_id res chain seq x y z
N MET A 1 20.26 -19.98 0.56
CA MET A 1 20.39 -18.54 0.24
C MET A 1 19.13 -17.95 -0.43
N LYS A 2 18.53 -18.55 -1.48
CA LYS A 2 17.32 -18.00 -2.14
C LYS A 2 16.12 -17.83 -1.19
N LYS A 3 15.89 -18.79 -0.29
CA LYS A 3 14.82 -18.71 0.72
C LYS A 3 15.05 -17.64 1.78
N LEU A 4 16.31 -17.29 2.09
CA LEU A 4 16.66 -16.31 3.11
C LEU A 4 16.47 -14.86 2.63
N LEU A 5 16.83 -14.56 1.37
CA LEU A 5 16.61 -13.24 0.74
C LEU A 5 15.11 -12.98 0.51
N LEU A 6 14.37 -14.01 0.10
CA LEU A 6 12.92 -13.95 -0.07
C LEU A 6 12.22 -13.74 1.29
N PHE A 7 12.67 -14.44 2.33
CA PHE A 7 12.16 -14.31 3.69
C PHE A 7 12.39 -12.91 4.26
N PHE A 8 13.56 -12.30 3.96
CA PHE A 8 13.87 -10.95 4.40
C PHE A 8 13.02 -9.89 3.69
N ALA A 9 12.76 -10.02 2.39
CA ALA A 9 11.91 -9.09 1.63
C ALA A 9 10.43 -9.17 2.09
N VAL A 10 9.91 -10.38 2.31
CA VAL A 10 8.56 -10.61 2.85
C VAL A 10 8.48 -10.16 4.32
N TRP A 11 9.52 -10.38 5.11
CA TRP A 11 9.57 -9.99 6.52
C TRP A 11 9.57 -8.47 6.69
N VAL A 12 10.27 -7.73 5.82
CA VAL A 12 10.25 -6.26 5.81
C VAL A 12 8.89 -5.72 5.36
N MET A 13 8.20 -6.38 4.42
CA MET A 13 6.84 -6.00 4.01
C MET A 13 5.79 -6.26 5.10
N LEU A 14 6.01 -7.23 5.99
CA LEU A 14 5.05 -7.66 7.01
C LEU A 14 5.33 -7.08 8.42
N MET A 15 6.45 -6.39 8.61
CA MET A 15 6.89 -5.92 9.92
C MET A 15 5.92 -5.02 10.73
N PRO A 16 5.04 -4.20 10.16
CA PRO A 16 4.18 -3.35 10.99
C PRO A 16 2.79 -3.91 11.29
N LEU A 17 2.41 -5.07 10.74
CA LEU A 17 1.09 -5.65 11.02
C LEU A 17 1.12 -6.33 12.41
N ARG A 18 0.95 -5.54 13.46
CA ARG A 18 0.72 -6.07 14.81
C ARG A 18 -0.54 -6.94 14.80
N VAL A 19 -0.51 -8.02 15.57
CA VAL A 19 -1.56 -9.07 15.68
C VAL A 19 -2.98 -8.53 15.96
N ASN A 20 -3.11 -7.28 16.44
CA ASN A 20 -4.39 -6.65 16.76
C ASN A 20 -5.15 -6.09 15.55
N ALA A 21 -4.52 -5.92 14.40
CA ALA A 21 -5.16 -5.29 13.23
C ALA A 21 -6.36 -6.08 12.69
N GLN A 22 -6.37 -7.41 12.84
CA GLN A 22 -7.49 -8.24 12.41
C GLN A 22 -8.73 -8.04 13.31
N SER A 23 -8.56 -8.02 14.64
CA SER A 23 -9.67 -7.78 15.57
C SER A 23 -10.25 -6.38 15.42
N ASP A 24 -9.39 -5.40 15.17
CA ASP A 24 -9.79 -4.01 14.99
C ASP A 24 -10.61 -3.83 13.68
N LEU A 25 -10.19 -4.46 12.59
CA LEU A 25 -10.97 -4.47 11.35
C LEU A 25 -12.28 -5.24 11.50
N ALA A 26 -12.27 -6.36 12.24
CA ALA A 26 -13.48 -7.14 12.52
C ALA A 26 -14.55 -6.31 13.25
N ASN A 27 -14.13 -5.43 14.17
CA ASN A 27 -15.07 -4.54 14.87
C ASN A 27 -15.83 -3.60 13.93
N LEU A 28 -15.26 -3.24 12.79
CA LEU A 28 -15.95 -2.38 11.82
C LEU A 28 -17.23 -3.02 11.28
N PHE A 29 -17.32 -4.35 11.19
CA PHE A 29 -18.52 -5.06 10.74
C PHE A 29 -19.72 -4.91 11.68
N LYS A 30 -19.48 -4.54 12.94
CA LYS A 30 -20.54 -4.19 13.89
C LYS A 30 -21.30 -2.91 13.50
N ALA A 31 -20.71 -2.10 12.62
CA ALA A 31 -21.23 -0.80 12.22
C ALA A 31 -22.46 -0.84 11.30
N GLY A 32 -22.81 -2.01 10.75
CA GLY A 32 -23.74 -2.09 9.63
C GLY A 32 -23.10 -1.62 8.31
N VAL A 33 -23.74 -1.93 7.18
CA VAL A 33 -23.11 -1.80 5.84
C VAL A 33 -22.66 -0.37 5.50
N ASN A 34 -23.51 0.63 5.75
CA ASN A 34 -23.22 2.02 5.37
C ASN A 34 -22.09 2.62 6.20
N ASP A 35 -22.14 2.45 7.52
CA ASP A 35 -21.12 2.97 8.41
C ASP A 35 -19.82 2.19 8.29
N LEU A 36 -19.88 0.87 8.03
CA LEU A 36 -18.72 0.03 7.69
C LEU A 36 -17.97 0.57 6.47
N GLN A 37 -18.69 0.98 5.41
CA GLN A 37 -18.06 1.59 4.23
C GLN A 37 -17.35 2.89 4.58
N THR A 38 -17.99 3.79 5.30
CA THR A 38 -17.45 5.08 5.71
C THR A 38 -16.19 4.91 6.58
N LEU A 39 -16.25 4.03 7.57
CA LEU A 39 -15.14 3.75 8.49
C LEU A 39 -13.96 3.09 7.78
N THR A 40 -14.23 2.05 6.96
CA THR A 40 -13.18 1.33 6.24
C THR A 40 -12.50 2.23 5.21
N GLN A 41 -13.29 2.99 4.44
CA GLN A 41 -12.78 3.92 3.44
C GLN A 41 -11.88 4.99 4.07
N GLY A 42 -12.32 5.59 5.16
CA GLY A 42 -11.53 6.60 5.88
C GLY A 42 -10.24 6.03 6.46
N TYR A 43 -10.33 4.87 7.12
CA TYR A 43 -9.19 4.25 7.79
C TYR A 43 -8.09 3.77 6.84
N ILE A 44 -8.45 3.13 5.72
CA ILE A 44 -7.50 2.48 4.78
C ILE A 44 -6.91 3.46 3.77
N LYS A 45 -7.53 4.62 3.53
CA LYS A 45 -7.12 5.58 2.50
C LYS A 45 -5.61 5.83 2.42
N PRO A 46 -4.89 6.20 3.50
CA PRO A 46 -3.45 6.47 3.40
C PRO A 46 -2.62 5.22 3.12
N LEU A 47 -3.06 4.05 3.60
CA LEU A 47 -2.42 2.78 3.26
C LEU A 47 -2.52 2.51 1.76
N GLY A 48 -3.69 2.74 1.16
CA GLY A 48 -3.93 2.56 -0.26
C GLY A 48 -3.05 3.45 -1.12
N PHE A 49 -3.05 4.76 -0.86
CA PHE A 49 -2.18 5.70 -1.59
C PHE A 49 -0.69 5.41 -1.36
N GLY A 50 -0.30 5.11 -0.12
CA GLY A 50 1.11 4.81 0.18
C GLY A 50 1.61 3.56 -0.54
N ILE A 51 0.85 2.46 -0.54
CA ILE A 51 1.23 1.25 -1.27
C ILE A 51 1.32 1.55 -2.77
N ALA A 52 0.26 2.12 -3.37
CA ALA A 52 0.20 2.34 -4.81
C ALA A 52 1.27 3.32 -5.32
N ASP A 53 1.48 4.46 -4.64
CA ASP A 53 2.52 5.41 -5.00
C ASP A 53 3.92 4.82 -4.78
N GLY A 54 4.12 4.02 -3.73
CA GLY A 54 5.38 3.34 -3.43
C GLY A 54 5.85 2.39 -4.53
N LEU A 55 4.92 1.76 -5.26
CA LEU A 55 5.23 0.92 -6.41
C LEU A 55 5.87 1.71 -7.57
N GLY A 56 5.56 3.01 -7.69
CA GLY A 56 6.14 3.92 -8.67
C GLY A 56 7.51 4.48 -8.29
N MET A 57 7.96 4.25 -7.04
CA MET A 57 9.21 4.81 -6.55
C MET A 57 10.43 3.95 -6.87
N ASN A 58 11.61 4.58 -6.79
CA ASN A 58 12.90 3.91 -6.79
C ASN A 58 13.24 3.11 -8.07
N TRP A 59 12.74 3.57 -9.24
CA TRP A 59 13.01 2.95 -10.54
C TRP A 59 14.39 3.26 -11.10
N TYR A 60 15.04 4.32 -10.65
CA TYR A 60 16.33 4.79 -11.14
C TYR A 60 17.20 5.32 -10.01
N ASN A 61 18.50 5.32 -10.24
CA ASN A 61 19.50 5.88 -9.35
C ASN A 61 20.57 6.69 -10.12
N THR A 62 20.35 6.90 -11.43
CA THR A 62 21.19 7.72 -12.34
C THR A 62 20.46 7.88 -13.67
N ALA A 63 20.75 8.97 -14.41
CA ALA A 63 20.32 9.13 -15.79
C ALA A 63 21.19 8.34 -16.79
N ALA A 64 22.42 7.97 -16.41
CA ALA A 64 23.29 7.17 -17.27
C ALA A 64 22.68 5.78 -17.51
N THR A 65 22.72 5.33 -18.77
CA THR A 65 22.33 3.97 -19.17
C THR A 65 23.53 3.02 -19.11
N HIS A 66 23.27 1.74 -19.02
CA HIS A 66 24.29 0.71 -19.13
C HIS A 66 24.82 0.59 -20.56
N LYS A 67 26.04 0.08 -20.71
CA LYS A 67 26.50 -0.40 -22.02
C LYS A 67 25.67 -1.60 -22.44
N PRO A 68 25.56 -1.91 -23.75
CA PRO A 68 24.88 -3.13 -24.19
C PRO A 68 25.36 -4.36 -23.42
N TRP A 69 24.41 -5.14 -22.88
CA TRP A 69 24.61 -6.34 -22.06
C TRP A 69 25.19 -6.09 -20.65
N GLY A 70 25.45 -4.84 -20.27
CA GLY A 70 25.67 -4.51 -18.87
C GLY A 70 24.39 -4.69 -18.06
N PHE A 71 24.50 -4.98 -16.77
CA PHE A 71 23.34 -5.17 -15.92
C PHE A 71 23.50 -4.61 -14.51
N ASP A 72 22.37 -4.41 -13.86
CA ASP A 72 22.28 -3.95 -12.47
C ASP A 72 21.23 -4.80 -11.76
N ILE A 73 21.57 -5.36 -10.60
CA ILE A 73 20.61 -6.02 -9.70
C ILE A 73 20.56 -5.18 -8.44
N THR A 74 19.39 -4.60 -8.17
CA THR A 74 19.22 -3.68 -7.04
C THR A 74 18.04 -4.15 -6.16
N VAL A 75 18.23 -4.06 -4.85
CA VAL A 75 17.15 -4.14 -3.87
C VAL A 75 17.01 -2.78 -3.21
N GLY A 76 15.87 -2.17 -3.38
CA GLY A 76 15.54 -0.89 -2.80
C GLY A 76 14.46 -1.00 -1.73
N ALA A 77 14.56 -0.14 -0.70
CA ALA A 77 13.53 0.10 0.28
C ALA A 77 13.05 1.54 0.16
N THR A 78 11.77 1.74 0.33
CA THR A 78 11.12 3.05 0.27
C THR A 78 10.21 3.21 1.47
N GLU A 79 10.25 4.37 2.11
CA GLU A 79 9.32 4.78 3.16
C GLU A 79 8.53 5.99 2.67
N LEU A 80 7.20 5.87 2.60
CA LEU A 80 6.33 6.98 2.25
C LEU A 80 5.77 7.61 3.52
N LEU A 81 5.88 8.94 3.60
CA LEU A 81 5.42 9.73 4.74
C LEU A 81 3.95 10.08 4.54
N VAL A 82 3.11 9.71 5.50
CA VAL A 82 1.68 10.07 5.47
C VAL A 82 1.52 11.56 5.77
N PRO A 83 0.93 12.36 4.85
CA PRO A 83 0.70 13.79 5.07
C PRO A 83 -0.27 14.01 6.23
N SER A 84 -0.15 15.16 6.89
CA SER A 84 -0.99 15.49 8.04
C SER A 84 -2.49 15.50 7.74
N SER A 85 -2.87 15.85 6.51
CA SER A 85 -4.26 15.83 6.02
C SER A 85 -4.88 14.43 6.01
N ASP A 86 -4.08 13.38 5.89
CA ASP A 86 -4.54 12.01 5.76
C ASP A 86 -4.31 11.17 7.03
N ARG A 87 -3.92 11.80 8.15
CA ARG A 87 -3.71 11.10 9.43
C ARG A 87 -5.00 10.87 10.21
N ASN A 88 -6.06 11.63 9.91
CA ASN A 88 -7.38 11.46 10.50
C ASN A 88 -8.44 11.49 9.41
N PHE A 89 -9.58 10.86 9.67
CA PHE A 89 -10.74 10.90 8.79
C PHE A 89 -12.00 11.36 9.56
N SER A 90 -12.97 11.93 8.85
CA SER A 90 -14.20 12.47 9.44
C SER A 90 -15.18 11.34 9.81
N LEU A 91 -15.84 11.50 10.97
CA LEU A 91 -16.92 10.65 11.44
C LEU A 91 -18.30 11.23 11.13
N ALA A 92 -18.39 12.37 10.43
CA ALA A 92 -19.64 13.08 10.16
C ALA A 92 -20.63 12.30 9.24
N GLY A 93 -20.13 11.28 8.51
CA GLY A 93 -20.98 10.46 7.61
C GLY A 93 -21.62 9.24 8.27
N LEU A 94 -21.46 9.04 9.57
CA LEU A 94 -22.07 7.90 10.28
C LEU A 94 -23.59 8.09 10.40
N THR A 95 -24.33 7.02 10.14
CA THR A 95 -25.81 7.02 10.11
C THR A 95 -26.44 6.25 11.27
N SER A 96 -25.86 5.12 11.65
CA SER A 96 -26.37 4.23 12.69
C SER A 96 -25.54 4.31 13.98
N LEU A 97 -24.29 4.70 13.88
CA LEU A 97 -23.37 4.81 14.99
C LEU A 97 -23.31 6.24 15.55
N GLN A 98 -23.19 6.32 16.84
CA GLN A 98 -22.99 7.56 17.58
C GLN A 98 -21.62 7.60 18.22
N VAL A 99 -20.95 8.75 18.14
CA VAL A 99 -19.66 8.98 18.81
C VAL A 99 -19.90 9.24 20.29
N VAL A 100 -19.25 8.46 21.16
CA VAL A 100 -19.49 8.57 22.62
C VAL A 100 -18.94 9.86 23.21
N ASN A 101 -17.75 10.28 22.80
CA ASN A 101 -17.02 11.39 23.42
C ASN A 101 -17.02 12.69 22.60
N GLY A 102 -17.95 12.85 21.64
CA GLY A 102 -18.08 14.08 20.84
C GLY A 102 -16.92 14.35 19.87
N GLN A 103 -16.03 13.39 19.64
CA GLN A 103 -14.96 13.51 18.67
C GLN A 103 -15.55 13.55 17.24
N THR A 104 -15.00 14.40 16.39
CA THR A 104 -15.47 14.53 14.98
C THR A 104 -14.63 13.76 13.97
N THR A 105 -13.44 13.29 14.40
CA THR A 105 -12.49 12.58 13.56
C THR A 105 -11.92 11.38 14.29
N ALA A 106 -11.52 10.34 13.53
CA ALA A 106 -10.80 9.19 14.03
C ALA A 106 -9.43 9.05 13.31
N PRO A 107 -8.43 8.40 13.93
CA PRO A 107 -7.16 8.16 13.27
C PRO A 107 -7.32 7.21 12.07
N THR A 108 -6.56 7.48 11.00
CA THR A 108 -6.41 6.56 9.88
C THR A 108 -5.32 5.52 10.20
N PHE A 109 -5.13 4.52 9.34
CA PHE A 109 -3.98 3.61 9.40
C PHE A 109 -2.65 4.38 9.48
N GLY A 110 -2.53 5.48 8.73
CA GLY A 110 -1.39 6.38 8.71
C GLY A 110 -1.40 7.47 9.79
N GLY A 111 -2.27 7.34 10.79
CA GLY A 111 -2.40 8.28 11.90
C GLY A 111 -1.65 7.85 13.16
N LYS A 112 -1.91 8.58 14.22
CA LYS A 112 -1.46 8.29 15.60
C LYS A 112 -2.63 8.38 16.56
N GLY A 113 -2.54 7.64 17.65
CA GLY A 113 -3.50 7.68 18.74
C GLY A 113 -4.49 6.53 18.71
N ASP A 114 -5.28 6.47 19.76
CA ASP A 114 -6.28 5.42 19.94
C ASP A 114 -7.51 5.66 19.07
N GLY A 115 -8.19 4.58 18.74
CA GLY A 115 -9.48 4.64 18.06
C GLY A 115 -10.55 5.36 18.88
N VAL A 116 -11.57 5.82 18.18
CA VAL A 116 -12.72 6.52 18.76
C VAL A 116 -13.80 5.53 19.16
N GLU A 117 -14.41 5.73 20.32
CA GLU A 117 -15.48 4.90 20.83
C GLU A 117 -16.80 5.23 20.14
N LEU A 118 -17.40 4.22 19.54
CA LEU A 118 -18.67 4.28 18.81
C LEU A 118 -19.68 3.34 19.46
N LYS A 119 -20.96 3.73 19.46
CA LYS A 119 -22.06 2.90 19.96
C LYS A 119 -23.26 2.95 19.02
N MET A 120 -24.01 1.87 19.00
CA MET A 120 -25.35 1.79 18.41
C MET A 120 -26.35 1.50 19.53
N THR A 121 -27.44 2.26 19.59
CA THR A 121 -28.51 2.08 20.57
C THR A 121 -29.83 1.74 19.88
N ALA A 122 -30.58 0.81 20.46
CA ALA A 122 -31.95 0.51 20.05
C ALA A 122 -32.90 1.66 20.44
N HIS A 123 -34.13 1.64 19.89
CA HIS A 123 -35.17 2.61 20.19
C HIS A 123 -35.53 2.69 21.70
N ASN A 124 -35.36 1.59 22.42
CA ASN A 124 -35.57 1.52 23.88
C ASN A 124 -34.39 2.06 24.72
N GLY A 125 -33.34 2.61 24.07
CA GLY A 125 -32.15 3.13 24.73
C GLY A 125 -31.09 2.08 25.11
N GLN A 126 -31.32 0.80 24.85
CA GLN A 126 -30.36 -0.27 25.11
C GLN A 126 -29.20 -0.20 24.09
N THR A 127 -27.96 -0.27 24.58
CA THR A 127 -26.77 -0.36 23.70
C THR A 127 -26.70 -1.76 23.09
N ILE A 128 -26.78 -1.83 21.77
CA ILE A 128 -26.70 -3.08 20.99
C ILE A 128 -25.25 -3.43 20.71
N VAL A 129 -24.48 -2.40 20.34
CA VAL A 129 -23.07 -2.51 19.92
C VAL A 129 -22.31 -1.36 20.52
N ASP A 130 -21.12 -1.64 21.04
CA ASP A 130 -20.07 -0.67 21.32
C ASP A 130 -18.72 -1.22 20.88
N PHE A 131 -17.92 -0.39 20.29
CA PHE A 131 -16.56 -0.74 19.91
C PHE A 131 -15.72 0.52 19.66
N ARG A 132 -14.40 0.34 19.57
CA ARG A 132 -13.51 1.41 19.13
C ARG A 132 -13.12 1.23 17.67
N THR A 133 -13.04 2.34 16.92
CA THR A 133 -12.39 2.31 15.61
C THR A 133 -10.95 1.85 15.77
N PRO A 134 -10.32 1.30 14.70
CA PRO A 134 -8.91 0.95 14.78
C PRO A 134 -8.03 2.14 15.15
N SER A 135 -6.99 1.89 15.92
CA SER A 135 -5.97 2.89 16.28
C SER A 135 -5.07 3.22 15.09
N GLY A 136 -4.43 4.38 15.11
CA GLY A 136 -3.39 4.72 14.15
C GLY A 136 -2.17 3.81 14.30
N VAL A 137 -1.62 3.30 13.20
CA VAL A 137 -0.54 2.29 13.21
C VAL A 137 0.82 2.90 12.98
N THR A 138 0.97 3.73 11.94
CA THR A 138 2.26 4.27 11.52
C THR A 138 2.11 5.54 10.69
N LEU A 139 3.11 6.41 10.78
CA LEU A 139 3.22 7.60 9.91
C LEU A 139 3.99 7.34 8.62
N VAL A 140 4.53 6.14 8.45
CA VAL A 140 5.30 5.74 7.26
C VAL A 140 4.77 4.42 6.71
N ILE A 141 4.74 4.30 5.39
CA ILE A 141 4.30 3.11 4.69
C ILE A 141 5.52 2.53 3.96
N PRO A 142 6.01 1.36 4.36
CA PRO A 142 7.19 0.76 3.77
C PRO A 142 6.90 0.08 2.44
N GLY A 143 7.88 0.09 1.54
CA GLY A 143 7.89 -0.66 0.28
C GLY A 143 9.26 -1.24 -0.01
N VAL A 144 9.31 -2.38 -0.68
CA VAL A 144 10.54 -3.02 -1.15
C VAL A 144 10.46 -3.28 -2.64
N ASN A 145 11.51 -2.90 -3.37
CA ASN A 145 11.55 -2.93 -4.82
C ASN A 145 12.78 -3.73 -5.30
N PRO A 146 12.69 -5.06 -5.46
CA PRO A 146 13.73 -5.82 -6.15
C PRO A 146 13.66 -5.54 -7.65
N GLN A 147 14.80 -5.22 -8.27
CA GLN A 147 14.89 -4.81 -9.66
C GLN A 147 16.12 -5.39 -10.34
N LEU A 148 15.93 -5.90 -11.55
CA LEU A 148 16.97 -6.24 -12.51
C LEU A 148 16.90 -5.24 -13.67
N THR A 149 18.02 -4.65 -14.05
CA THR A 149 18.12 -3.74 -15.20
C THR A 149 19.16 -4.26 -16.19
N LEU A 150 18.81 -4.28 -17.48
CA LEU A 150 19.68 -4.71 -18.57
C LEU A 150 19.92 -3.55 -19.52
N GLY A 151 21.19 -3.33 -19.87
CA GLY A 151 21.61 -2.37 -20.89
C GLY A 151 21.35 -2.88 -22.30
N LEU A 152 20.69 -2.08 -23.10
CA LEU A 152 20.40 -2.31 -24.51
C LEU A 152 21.16 -1.34 -25.41
N PRO A 153 21.29 -1.64 -26.72
CA PRO A 153 21.88 -0.70 -27.67
C PRO A 153 21.19 0.68 -27.69
N LYS A 154 21.89 1.68 -28.20
CA LYS A 154 21.41 3.06 -28.40
C LYS A 154 21.00 3.78 -27.11
N GLY A 155 21.64 3.47 -25.98
CA GLY A 155 21.41 4.16 -24.71
C GLY A 155 20.05 3.86 -24.09
N ASN A 156 19.62 2.61 -24.15
CA ASN A 156 18.41 2.11 -23.48
C ASN A 156 18.78 1.18 -22.34
N ASP A 157 17.96 1.22 -21.29
CA ASP A 157 17.92 0.21 -20.22
C ASP A 157 16.51 -0.37 -20.10
N LEU A 158 16.41 -1.68 -20.05
CA LEU A 158 15.17 -2.41 -19.75
C LEU A 158 15.25 -2.93 -18.33
N SER A 159 14.26 -2.59 -17.52
CA SER A 159 14.21 -2.96 -16.09
C SER A 159 13.02 -3.87 -15.81
N PHE A 160 13.24 -4.84 -14.93
CA PHE A 160 12.20 -5.76 -14.46
C PHE A 160 12.17 -5.76 -12.93
N ARG A 161 10.96 -5.77 -12.37
CA ARG A 161 10.67 -6.05 -10.98
C ARG A 161 9.90 -7.33 -10.91
N PHE A 162 10.28 -8.22 -9.99
CA PHE A 162 9.61 -9.50 -9.90
C PHE A 162 9.75 -10.10 -8.49
N VAL A 163 8.61 -10.36 -7.87
CA VAL A 163 8.46 -11.24 -6.73
C VAL A 163 7.49 -12.33 -7.16
N PRO A 164 7.94 -13.59 -7.25
CA PRO A 164 7.05 -14.69 -7.63
C PRO A 164 5.87 -14.76 -6.66
N THR A 165 4.72 -15.19 -7.14
CA THR A 165 3.57 -15.41 -6.26
C THR A 165 3.94 -16.42 -5.18
N ILE A 166 3.91 -15.96 -3.94
CA ILE A 166 4.12 -16.78 -2.74
C ILE A 166 2.74 -17.00 -2.13
N GLN A 167 2.36 -18.25 -2.05
CA GLN A 167 1.09 -18.67 -1.47
C GLN A 167 1.35 -19.53 -0.23
N THR A 168 0.64 -19.19 0.84
CA THR A 168 0.57 -19.94 2.11
C THR A 168 -0.89 -20.10 2.49
N ASP A 169 -1.15 -20.83 3.58
CA ASP A 169 -2.52 -20.97 4.10
C ASP A 169 -3.14 -19.64 4.55
N LYS A 170 -2.30 -18.60 4.79
CA LYS A 170 -2.73 -17.32 5.34
C LYS A 170 -2.68 -16.17 4.36
N TYR A 171 -1.77 -16.19 3.41
CA TYR A 171 -1.60 -15.08 2.47
C TYR A 171 -1.08 -15.55 1.11
N GLU A 172 -1.41 -14.74 0.13
CA GLU A 172 -0.87 -14.80 -1.23
C GLU A 172 -0.33 -13.41 -1.59
N VAL A 173 0.89 -13.33 -2.11
CA VAL A 173 1.50 -12.06 -2.54
C VAL A 173 2.32 -12.27 -3.78
N GLY A 174 2.20 -11.34 -4.73
CA GLY A 174 3.03 -11.33 -5.94
C GLY A 174 3.18 -9.90 -6.46
N LEU A 175 4.34 -9.64 -7.08
CA LEU A 175 4.66 -8.35 -7.67
C LEU A 175 5.39 -8.56 -8.99
N TRP A 176 5.01 -7.80 -10.01
CA TRP A 176 5.76 -7.69 -11.25
C TRP A 176 5.77 -6.24 -11.76
N GLY A 177 6.79 -5.91 -12.53
CA GLY A 177 6.91 -4.61 -13.15
C GLY A 177 7.89 -4.61 -14.30
N ILE A 178 7.70 -3.66 -15.19
CA ILE A 178 8.56 -3.42 -16.35
C ILE A 178 8.85 -1.93 -16.48
N GLY A 179 10.07 -1.58 -16.87
CA GLY A 179 10.47 -0.20 -17.06
C GLY A 179 11.45 -0.03 -18.20
N LEU A 180 11.36 1.12 -18.88
CA LEU A 180 12.25 1.50 -19.94
C LEU A 180 12.87 2.86 -19.64
N LYS A 181 14.21 2.94 -19.66
CA LYS A 181 14.96 4.19 -19.55
C LYS A 181 15.71 4.43 -20.85
N HIS A 182 15.59 5.64 -21.40
CA HIS A 182 16.27 6.07 -22.62
C HIS A 182 17.11 7.32 -22.38
N ASN A 183 18.40 7.26 -22.68
CA ASN A 183 19.29 8.43 -22.66
C ASN A 183 19.11 9.22 -23.96
N PHE A 184 18.30 10.29 -23.89
CA PHE A 184 17.97 11.12 -25.05
C PHE A 184 19.03 12.18 -25.35
N LYS A 185 19.99 12.40 -24.46
CA LYS A 185 21.08 13.38 -24.65
C LYS A 185 21.82 13.17 -25.95
N GLN A 186 22.00 11.92 -26.39
CA GLN A 186 22.70 11.56 -27.62
C GLN A 186 22.04 12.13 -28.90
N TRP A 187 20.75 12.47 -28.83
CA TRP A 187 19.98 12.95 -29.98
C TRP A 187 19.91 14.48 -30.12
N ILE A 188 20.32 15.21 -29.06
CA ILE A 188 20.25 16.68 -29.03
C ILE A 188 21.63 17.26 -29.27
N PRO A 189 21.86 17.93 -30.44
CA PRO A 189 23.12 18.62 -30.68
C PRO A 189 23.44 19.63 -29.56
N GLY A 190 24.70 19.71 -29.15
CA GLY A 190 25.13 20.57 -28.05
C GLY A 190 25.00 19.91 -26.65
N LEU A 191 23.88 19.26 -26.31
CA LEU A 191 23.75 18.53 -25.05
C LEU A 191 24.73 17.36 -24.96
N LYS A 192 25.06 16.72 -26.09
CA LYS A 192 26.01 15.63 -26.16
C LYS A 192 27.40 16.01 -25.60
N LEU A 193 27.81 17.26 -25.69
CA LEU A 193 29.10 17.77 -25.24
C LEU A 193 29.12 18.11 -23.73
N LEU A 194 27.97 18.23 -23.09
CA LEU A 194 27.89 18.63 -21.69
C LEU A 194 28.24 17.46 -20.75
N PRO A 195 28.91 17.70 -19.62
CA PRO A 195 29.40 16.66 -18.72
C PRO A 195 28.33 16.15 -17.75
N PHE A 196 27.12 15.86 -18.25
CA PHE A 196 26.03 15.23 -17.50
C PHE A 196 25.26 14.24 -18.37
N ASP A 197 24.50 13.36 -17.78
CA ASP A 197 23.58 12.44 -18.45
C ASP A 197 22.14 12.94 -18.29
N ALA A 198 21.31 12.72 -19.33
CA ALA A 198 19.91 13.03 -19.32
C ALA A 198 19.10 11.88 -19.94
N ALA A 199 18.07 11.43 -19.23
CA ALA A 199 17.25 10.29 -19.63
C ALA A 199 15.78 10.52 -19.32
N VAL A 200 14.91 9.84 -20.07
CA VAL A 200 13.52 9.62 -19.69
C VAL A 200 13.37 8.19 -19.20
N MET A 201 12.56 7.99 -18.15
CA MET A 201 12.22 6.70 -17.58
C MET A 201 10.72 6.57 -17.47
N VAL A 202 10.19 5.45 -17.97
CA VAL A 202 8.80 5.03 -17.76
C VAL A 202 8.82 3.67 -17.09
N GLY A 203 8.02 3.47 -16.05
CA GLY A 203 7.97 2.22 -15.32
C GLY A 203 6.55 1.92 -14.84
N TYR A 204 6.15 0.67 -14.97
CA TYR A 204 4.88 0.13 -14.48
C TYR A 204 5.13 -0.99 -13.48
N THR A 205 4.40 -0.98 -12.37
CA THR A 205 4.42 -2.05 -11.37
C THR A 205 3.01 -2.44 -10.98
N HIS A 206 2.78 -3.74 -10.84
CA HIS A 206 1.56 -4.35 -10.33
C HIS A 206 1.88 -5.19 -9.10
N LEU A 207 1.06 -5.03 -8.06
CA LEU A 207 1.06 -5.80 -6.82
C LEU A 207 -0.31 -6.44 -6.62
N HIS A 208 -0.35 -7.71 -6.23
CA HIS A 208 -1.53 -8.33 -5.66
C HIS A 208 -1.19 -8.92 -4.30
N PHE A 209 -2.16 -8.86 -3.38
CA PHE A 209 -2.06 -9.42 -2.04
C PHE A 209 -3.42 -9.90 -1.58
N ILE A 210 -3.48 -11.12 -1.01
CA ILE A 210 -4.65 -11.67 -0.36
C ILE A 210 -4.23 -12.12 1.03
N TYR A 211 -5.06 -11.83 2.03
CA TYR A 211 -4.87 -12.30 3.39
C TYR A 211 -6.15 -12.98 3.87
N TRP A 212 -6.05 -14.23 4.34
CA TRP A 212 -7.15 -15.00 4.89
C TRP A 212 -7.16 -14.87 6.41
N PHE A 213 -8.32 -14.58 6.98
CA PHE A 213 -8.48 -14.40 8.42
C PHE A 213 -8.38 -15.74 9.14
N ASN A 214 -7.57 -15.78 10.21
CA ASN A 214 -7.47 -16.96 11.06
C ASN A 214 -8.76 -17.21 11.85
N ASN A 215 -9.43 -16.13 12.27
CA ASN A 215 -10.66 -16.16 13.05
C ASN A 215 -11.75 -15.45 12.24
N PRO A 216 -12.57 -16.16 11.45
CA PRO A 216 -13.68 -15.56 10.74
C PRO A 216 -14.66 -14.87 11.71
N ILE A 217 -15.22 -13.75 11.26
CA ILE A 217 -16.25 -13.02 11.99
C ILE A 217 -17.55 -13.84 11.92
N LYS A 218 -18.13 -14.13 13.09
CA LYS A 218 -19.35 -14.90 13.23
C LYS A 218 -20.54 -13.98 13.54
N PRO A 219 -21.79 -14.43 13.31
CA PRO A 219 -23.00 -13.67 13.66
C PRO A 219 -22.99 -13.11 15.08
N ASN A 220 -22.58 -13.90 16.06
CA ASN A 220 -22.56 -13.51 17.47
C ASN A 220 -21.51 -12.46 17.80
N ASP A 221 -20.52 -12.24 16.95
CA ASP A 221 -19.50 -11.21 17.14
C ASP A 221 -20.00 -9.79 16.79
N LEU A 222 -21.18 -9.69 16.14
CA LEU A 222 -21.75 -8.41 15.68
C LEU A 222 -22.40 -7.58 16.80
N VAL A 223 -22.73 -8.21 17.92
CA VAL A 223 -23.48 -7.60 19.03
C VAL A 223 -22.81 -7.89 20.35
N ASN A 224 -23.12 -7.08 21.36
CA ASN A 224 -22.56 -7.30 22.71
C ASN A 224 -23.22 -8.49 23.43
N ASP A 225 -24.51 -8.69 23.23
CA ASP A 225 -25.26 -9.84 23.75
C ASP A 225 -25.62 -10.81 22.61
N PRO A 226 -24.99 -12.00 22.52
CA PRO A 226 -25.27 -12.99 21.48
C PRO A 226 -26.74 -13.40 21.38
N ASN A 227 -27.51 -13.25 22.46
CA ASN A 227 -28.95 -13.55 22.46
C ASN A 227 -29.77 -12.56 21.64
N MET A 228 -29.19 -11.43 21.22
CA MET A 228 -29.86 -10.41 20.40
C MET A 228 -29.84 -10.71 18.90
N VAL A 229 -29.21 -11.80 18.45
CA VAL A 229 -29.22 -12.20 17.04
C VAL A 229 -29.95 -13.52 16.83
N ASN A 230 -30.56 -13.65 15.67
CA ASN A 230 -31.03 -14.91 15.13
C ASN A 230 -29.87 -15.57 14.38
N GLU A 231 -29.20 -16.50 15.04
CA GLU A 231 -28.06 -17.19 14.43
C GLU A 231 -28.51 -18.07 13.26
N PRO A 232 -27.91 -17.91 12.06
CA PRO A 232 -28.23 -18.79 10.94
C PRO A 232 -27.90 -20.25 11.23
N SER A 233 -28.69 -21.18 10.69
CA SER A 233 -28.46 -22.61 10.87
C SER A 233 -27.19 -23.14 10.20
N ASP A 234 -26.73 -22.45 9.15
CA ASP A 234 -25.48 -22.76 8.43
C ASP A 234 -24.46 -21.63 8.61
N LEU A 235 -23.43 -21.90 9.41
CA LEU A 235 -22.32 -20.99 9.65
C LEU A 235 -21.16 -21.21 8.68
N SER A 236 -21.19 -22.27 7.85
CA SER A 236 -20.10 -22.59 6.93
C SER A 236 -19.85 -21.49 5.89
N VAL A 237 -20.89 -20.74 5.54
CA VAL A 237 -20.82 -19.59 4.62
C VAL A 237 -19.88 -18.49 5.10
N PHE A 238 -19.61 -18.39 6.41
CA PHE A 238 -18.76 -17.37 7.01
C PHE A 238 -17.33 -17.85 7.28
N MET A 239 -16.97 -19.09 6.93
CA MET A 239 -15.67 -19.66 7.32
C MET A 239 -14.48 -19.20 6.49
N HIS A 240 -14.71 -18.69 5.26
CA HIS A 240 -13.65 -18.25 4.35
C HIS A 240 -13.72 -16.74 4.16
N GLN A 241 -13.12 -16.01 5.10
CA GLN A 241 -13.08 -14.56 5.08
C GLN A 241 -11.64 -14.06 4.97
N GLY A 242 -11.47 -12.94 4.27
CA GLY A 242 -10.17 -12.35 4.08
C GLY A 242 -10.24 -10.94 3.52
N MET A 243 -9.11 -10.43 3.10
CA MET A 243 -9.01 -9.17 2.37
C MET A 243 -8.13 -9.34 1.13
N ARG A 244 -8.49 -8.66 0.07
CA ARG A 244 -7.76 -8.61 -1.19
C ARG A 244 -7.34 -7.18 -1.48
N VAL A 245 -6.09 -7.03 -1.86
CA VAL A 245 -5.49 -5.77 -2.32
C VAL A 245 -4.93 -5.98 -3.71
N SER A 246 -5.21 -5.05 -4.61
CA SER A 246 -4.54 -4.91 -5.91
C SER A 246 -4.06 -3.48 -6.05
N ALA A 247 -2.83 -3.29 -6.44
CA ALA A 247 -2.28 -1.96 -6.64
C ALA A 247 -1.46 -1.88 -7.94
N ASN A 248 -1.62 -0.77 -8.65
CA ASN A 248 -0.91 -0.48 -9.89
C ASN A 248 -0.26 0.88 -9.79
N SER A 249 0.91 1.03 -10.38
CA SER A 249 1.57 2.32 -10.50
C SER A 249 2.28 2.45 -11.85
N LEU A 250 2.01 3.54 -12.54
CA LEU A 250 2.70 3.98 -13.75
C LEU A 250 3.44 5.27 -13.44
N MET A 251 4.77 5.29 -13.63
CA MET A 251 5.58 6.48 -13.45
C MET A 251 6.24 6.90 -14.78
N ALA A 252 6.42 8.19 -14.97
CA ALA A 252 7.19 8.76 -16.06
C ALA A 252 8.01 9.94 -15.54
N ASN A 253 9.35 9.87 -15.68
CA ASN A 253 10.28 10.87 -15.15
C ASN A 253 11.34 11.26 -16.18
N ILE A 254 11.70 12.55 -16.20
CA ILE A 254 12.92 13.06 -16.82
C ILE A 254 13.97 13.13 -15.72
N ILE A 255 15.17 12.60 -16.00
CA ILE A 255 16.24 12.45 -15.03
C ILE A 255 17.49 13.11 -15.58
N VAL A 256 18.19 13.84 -14.72
CA VAL A 256 19.51 14.39 -15.01
C VAL A 256 20.49 13.95 -13.93
N SER A 257 21.68 13.52 -14.30
CA SER A 257 22.72 13.12 -13.36
C SER A 257 24.11 13.50 -13.84
N LYS A 258 25.04 13.71 -12.89
CA LYS A 258 26.44 13.98 -13.19
C LYS A 258 27.34 13.04 -12.41
N LYS A 259 28.11 12.23 -13.13
CA LYS A 259 29.10 11.34 -12.49
C LYS A 259 30.32 12.13 -12.03
N LEU A 260 30.61 12.09 -10.72
CA LEU A 260 31.76 12.68 -10.06
C LEU A 260 32.55 11.57 -9.39
N LEU A 261 33.48 10.93 -10.11
CA LEU A 261 34.27 9.77 -9.67
C LEU A 261 33.34 8.62 -9.18
N PHE A 262 33.27 8.41 -7.87
CA PHE A 262 32.44 7.40 -7.22
C PHE A 262 31.03 7.93 -6.81
N PHE A 263 30.84 9.25 -6.81
CA PHE A 263 29.60 9.93 -6.41
C PHE A 263 28.83 10.39 -7.66
N THR A 264 27.53 10.17 -7.71
CA THR A 264 26.68 10.58 -8.81
C THR A 264 25.40 11.20 -8.25
N PRO A 265 25.32 12.54 -8.09
CA PRO A 265 24.08 13.22 -7.79
C PRO A 265 23.14 13.15 -8.99
N TYR A 266 21.84 13.11 -8.71
CA TYR A 266 20.79 13.15 -9.72
C TYR A 266 19.54 13.88 -9.25
N VAL A 267 18.81 14.39 -10.20
CA VAL A 267 17.50 15.02 -10.02
C VAL A 267 16.55 14.39 -11.04
N GLY A 268 15.33 14.08 -10.61
CA GLY A 268 14.27 13.60 -11.48
C GLY A 268 13.01 14.42 -11.28
N PHE A 269 12.32 14.74 -12.38
CA PHE A 269 11.01 15.38 -12.35
C PHE A 269 10.05 14.60 -13.23
N GLY A 270 8.83 14.37 -12.75
CA GLY A 270 7.83 13.64 -13.51
C GLY A 270 6.52 13.44 -12.77
N VAL A 271 5.82 12.39 -13.14
CA VAL A 271 4.49 12.08 -12.64
C VAL A 271 4.38 10.60 -12.27
N THR A 272 3.56 10.31 -11.28
CA THR A 272 3.15 8.95 -10.90
C THR A 272 1.63 8.89 -10.92
N SER A 273 1.07 7.96 -11.68
CA SER A 273 -0.36 7.62 -11.69
C SER A 273 -0.54 6.27 -11.03
N SER A 274 -1.31 6.23 -9.96
CA SER A 274 -1.45 5.04 -9.13
C SER A 274 -2.92 4.68 -8.92
N GLN A 275 -3.19 3.38 -8.77
CA GLN A 275 -4.51 2.83 -8.45
C GLN A 275 -4.35 1.80 -7.35
N PHE A 276 -5.31 1.79 -6.44
CA PHE A 276 -5.39 0.84 -5.35
C PHE A 276 -6.83 0.37 -5.19
N ASP A 277 -7.01 -0.94 -5.23
CA ASP A 277 -8.26 -1.63 -5.02
C ASP A 277 -8.17 -2.46 -3.74
N PHE A 278 -9.14 -2.29 -2.87
CA PHE A 278 -9.31 -3.08 -1.66
C PHE A 278 -10.71 -3.68 -1.62
N ASN A 279 -10.79 -4.95 -1.22
CA ASN A 279 -12.06 -5.63 -1.00
C ASN A 279 -11.93 -6.65 0.12
N PHE A 280 -12.94 -6.73 0.97
CA PHE A 280 -13.12 -7.90 1.81
C PHE A 280 -13.56 -9.08 0.95
N THR A 281 -12.91 -10.25 1.10
CA THR A 281 -13.16 -11.46 0.30
C THR A 281 -13.89 -12.49 1.15
N GLY A 282 -14.94 -13.10 0.59
CA GLY A 282 -15.78 -14.07 1.28
C GLY A 282 -17.10 -13.47 1.76
N SER A 283 -17.85 -14.22 2.54
CA SER A 283 -19.14 -13.80 3.09
C SER A 283 -19.00 -13.36 4.53
N TYR A 284 -19.57 -12.21 4.83
CA TYR A 284 -19.49 -11.57 6.15
C TYR A 284 -20.90 -11.44 6.74
N PRO A 285 -21.09 -11.73 8.04
CA PRO A 285 -22.34 -11.48 8.68
C PRO A 285 -22.58 -9.97 8.83
N VAL A 286 -23.80 -9.53 8.61
CA VAL A 286 -24.24 -8.15 8.85
C VAL A 286 -25.60 -8.18 9.53
N LEU A 287 -25.86 -7.22 10.44
CA LEU A 287 -27.16 -7.10 11.09
C LEU A 287 -28.22 -6.74 10.07
N GLY A 288 -29.30 -7.51 10.06
CA GLY A 288 -30.52 -7.27 9.29
C GLY A 288 -31.56 -6.54 10.11
N ASN A 289 -32.83 -6.80 9.79
CA ASN A 289 -33.98 -6.20 10.48
C ASN A 289 -34.21 -6.81 11.88
N LEU A 290 -34.80 -6.03 12.76
CA LEU A 290 -35.29 -6.54 14.04
C LEU A 290 -36.53 -7.42 13.78
N SER A 291 -36.45 -8.69 14.15
CA SER A 291 -37.53 -9.67 14.03
C SER A 291 -38.57 -9.51 15.13
N SER A 292 -39.71 -10.15 14.98
CA SER A 292 -40.84 -10.14 15.94
C SER A 292 -40.47 -10.73 17.31
N ASN A 293 -39.40 -11.50 17.41
CA ASN A 293 -38.85 -12.07 18.65
C ASN A 293 -37.86 -11.15 19.35
N ASN A 294 -37.75 -9.87 18.94
CA ASN A 294 -36.80 -8.88 19.44
C ASN A 294 -35.29 -9.27 19.22
N LYS A 295 -35.04 -10.07 18.21
CA LYS A 295 -33.67 -10.38 17.77
C LYS A 295 -33.40 -9.83 16.37
N TYR A 296 -32.18 -9.47 16.11
CA TYR A 296 -31.75 -9.06 14.77
C TYR A 296 -31.52 -10.27 13.89
N ASP A 297 -32.05 -10.25 12.69
CA ASP A 297 -31.69 -11.22 11.67
C ASP A 297 -30.24 -10.99 11.23
N VAL A 298 -29.57 -12.02 10.77
CA VAL A 298 -28.20 -11.93 10.24
C VAL A 298 -28.23 -12.30 8.77
N ASN A 299 -27.76 -11.38 7.94
CA ASN A 299 -27.61 -11.57 6.51
C ASN A 299 -26.15 -11.85 6.17
N ALA A 300 -25.92 -12.64 5.12
CA ALA A 300 -24.60 -12.83 4.55
C ALA A 300 -24.34 -11.80 3.44
N LEU A 301 -23.33 -10.99 3.59
CA LEU A 301 -22.87 -10.04 2.57
C LEU A 301 -21.57 -10.54 1.95
N THR A 302 -21.63 -10.92 0.67
CA THR A 302 -20.47 -11.48 -0.03
C THR A 302 -19.63 -10.37 -0.67
N ASN A 303 -18.32 -10.42 -0.43
CA ASN A 303 -17.34 -9.46 -0.91
C ASN A 303 -17.77 -8.00 -0.64
N PRO A 304 -18.05 -7.65 0.64
CA PRO A 304 -18.53 -6.32 0.98
C PRO A 304 -17.45 -5.26 0.70
N ILE A 305 -17.94 -4.06 0.32
CA ILE A 305 -17.18 -2.81 0.31
C ILE A 305 -15.97 -2.85 -0.63
N PRO A 306 -16.19 -2.83 -1.95
CA PRO A 306 -15.13 -2.55 -2.90
C PRO A 306 -14.70 -1.08 -2.74
N LEU A 307 -13.44 -0.87 -2.38
CA LEU A 307 -12.82 0.46 -2.31
C LEU A 307 -11.86 0.63 -3.47
N HIS A 308 -11.99 1.73 -4.18
CA HIS A 308 -11.10 2.11 -5.27
C HIS A 308 -10.53 3.50 -4.99
N TYR A 309 -9.20 3.61 -5.04
CA TYR A 309 -8.49 4.87 -4.94
C TYR A 309 -7.60 5.05 -6.15
N SER A 310 -7.56 6.27 -6.68
CA SER A 310 -6.66 6.66 -7.76
C SER A 310 -5.96 7.96 -7.42
N SER A 311 -4.71 8.09 -7.82
CA SER A 311 -3.92 9.31 -7.65
C SER A 311 -3.15 9.65 -8.93
N PHE A 312 -2.87 10.94 -9.10
CA PHE A 312 -1.97 11.46 -10.11
C PHE A 312 -1.10 12.53 -9.46
N ASN A 313 0.14 12.17 -9.20
CA ASN A 313 1.05 12.97 -8.39
C ASN A 313 2.25 13.44 -9.21
N PRO A 314 2.40 14.74 -9.47
CA PRO A 314 3.68 15.30 -9.92
C PRO A 314 4.70 15.18 -8.79
N GLY A 315 5.95 14.89 -9.14
CA GLY A 315 7.01 14.68 -8.16
C GLY A 315 8.36 15.20 -8.59
N LEU A 316 9.13 15.67 -7.62
CA LEU A 316 10.53 16.02 -7.77
C LEU A 316 11.37 15.11 -6.90
N THR A 317 12.30 14.39 -7.50
CA THR A 317 13.24 13.48 -6.82
C THR A 317 14.63 14.09 -6.81
N VAL A 318 15.25 14.12 -5.65
CA VAL A 318 16.67 14.47 -5.47
C VAL A 318 17.36 13.29 -4.81
N GLY A 319 18.49 12.87 -5.37
CA GLY A 319 19.20 11.71 -4.85
C GLY A 319 20.66 11.67 -5.25
N PHE A 320 21.32 10.67 -4.73
CA PHE A 320 22.71 10.37 -5.08
C PHE A 320 22.95 8.86 -5.12
N ARG A 321 23.94 8.49 -5.89
CA ARG A 321 24.49 7.15 -5.99
C ARG A 321 25.96 7.16 -5.66
N LEU A 322 26.39 6.21 -4.82
CA LEU A 322 27.78 5.91 -4.52
C LEU A 322 28.15 4.58 -5.16
N LYS A 323 29.22 4.57 -5.95
CA LYS A 323 29.78 3.34 -6.53
C LYS A 323 31.11 3.01 -5.87
N PHE A 324 31.23 1.81 -5.29
CA PHE A 324 32.43 1.36 -4.59
C PHE A 324 32.80 -0.07 -5.02
N LEU A 325 34.06 -0.43 -4.83
CA LEU A 325 34.61 -1.72 -5.25
C LEU A 325 34.23 -2.09 -6.69
N TRP A 326 34.11 -1.09 -7.57
CA TRP A 326 33.79 -1.20 -9.01
C TRP A 326 32.41 -1.76 -9.37
N ILE A 327 31.82 -2.60 -8.51
CA ILE A 327 30.57 -3.33 -8.78
C ILE A 327 29.42 -2.96 -7.84
N PHE A 328 29.70 -2.56 -6.61
CA PHE A 328 28.64 -2.23 -5.66
C PHE A 328 28.18 -0.79 -5.83
N ALA A 329 26.88 -0.60 -5.71
CA ALA A 329 26.24 0.72 -5.75
C ALA A 329 25.26 0.86 -4.59
N LEU A 330 25.44 1.92 -3.81
CA LEU A 330 24.47 2.39 -2.81
C LEU A 330 23.82 3.65 -3.36
N HIS A 331 22.52 3.80 -3.20
CA HIS A 331 21.84 5.05 -3.52
C HIS A 331 20.85 5.43 -2.44
N ALA A 332 20.61 6.73 -2.34
CA ALA A 332 19.56 7.29 -1.51
C ALA A 332 18.90 8.45 -2.26
N GLN A 333 17.58 8.59 -2.08
CA GLN A 333 16.81 9.67 -2.70
C GLN A 333 15.66 10.10 -1.81
N TYR A 334 15.26 11.34 -2.01
CA TYR A 334 14.05 11.93 -1.47
C TYR A 334 13.16 12.38 -2.62
N THR A 335 11.89 11.96 -2.60
CA THR A 335 10.88 12.33 -3.59
C THR A 335 9.84 13.22 -2.93
N MET A 336 9.71 14.44 -3.43
CA MET A 336 8.70 15.41 -3.02
C MET A 336 7.47 15.22 -3.88
N GLN A 337 6.39 14.76 -3.28
CA GLN A 337 5.06 14.60 -3.87
C GLN A 337 4.03 14.57 -2.73
N GLN A 338 2.75 14.30 -3.01
CA GLN A 338 1.70 14.27 -1.99
C GLN A 338 2.06 13.34 -0.81
N TYR A 339 2.50 12.12 -1.10
CA TYR A 339 3.12 11.21 -0.14
C TYR A 339 4.63 11.26 -0.36
N ALA A 340 5.30 12.17 0.34
CA ALA A 340 6.75 12.29 0.22
C ALA A 340 7.45 10.97 0.59
N ALA A 341 8.53 10.64 -0.12
CA ALA A 341 9.18 9.35 0.05
C ALA A 341 10.68 9.49 0.25
N VAL A 342 11.22 8.70 1.18
CA VAL A 342 12.64 8.43 1.31
C VAL A 342 12.90 7.03 0.77
N SER A 343 13.84 6.90 -0.17
CA SER A 343 14.25 5.59 -0.70
C SER A 343 15.74 5.38 -0.58
N VAL A 344 16.11 4.17 -0.26
CA VAL A 344 17.50 3.70 -0.27
C VAL A 344 17.60 2.41 -1.07
N GLY A 345 18.77 2.12 -1.63
CA GLY A 345 18.94 0.85 -2.32
C GLY A 345 20.41 0.45 -2.43
N LEU A 346 20.61 -0.85 -2.43
CA LEU A 346 21.90 -1.49 -2.60
C LEU A 346 21.85 -2.39 -3.83
N GLY A 347 22.86 -2.30 -4.68
CA GLY A 347 22.91 -3.10 -5.90
C GLY A 347 24.29 -3.52 -6.32
N ILE A 348 24.31 -4.48 -7.24
CA ILE A 348 25.49 -4.93 -7.97
C ILE A 348 25.34 -4.44 -9.41
N ASN A 349 26.29 -3.65 -9.86
CA ASN A 349 26.24 -3.00 -11.16
C ASN A 349 27.49 -3.37 -11.99
N ILE A 350 27.26 -4.05 -13.09
CA ILE A 350 28.28 -4.44 -14.07
C ILE A 350 27.97 -3.72 -15.39
N ARG A 351 28.90 -2.84 -15.77
CA ARG A 351 28.79 -2.02 -16.99
C ARG A 351 29.72 -2.49 -18.09
#